data_eb11598752b7e29e3f368bcb38aafd1c
#
_entry.id   eb11598752b7e29e3f368bcb38aafd1c
#
_cell.length_a   1.000
_cell.length_b   1.000
_cell.length_c   1.000
_cell.angle_alpha   90.00
_cell.angle_beta   90.00
_cell.angle_gamma   90.00
#
_symmetry.space_group_name_H-M   'P 1'
#
loop_
_entity.id
_entity.type
_entity.pdbx_description
1 polymer ?
#
loop_
_entity_poly.entity_id
_entity_poly.type
_entity_poly.pdbx_seq_one_letter_code
_entity_poly.pdbx_strand_id
1 'polypeptide(L)'
;QALNCYEDLADEINIIGQKFPEEFKWDYFGKIFQDAFNSSKGDWVFRMDVDYFFHEKDIPKIRRILNKYSTSPAIAFPQYQIFTPDRYQLKTKICLALNKKEFPEIKLNGGGDLVLPTLNGKLIEVSDVPNVKIPIYQYDSTFRTKEIIAKDRARFARAWERQFGNFGNRGGGTPELA
;
A
#
# COMPACT_ATOMS: atom_id res chain seq x y z
N GLN A 1 5.54 15.94 6.73
CA GLN A 1 4.83 16.45 5.53
C GLN A 1 3.78 15.45 5.05
N ALA A 2 4.14 14.15 4.84
CA ALA A 2 3.16 13.17 4.34
C ALA A 2 1.91 13.05 5.25
N LEU A 3 2.10 13.06 6.57
CA LEU A 3 0.99 12.92 7.52
C LEU A 3 0.01 14.09 7.44
N ASN A 4 0.49 15.31 7.27
CA ASN A 4 -0.38 16.49 7.16
C ASN A 4 -1.32 16.42 5.97
N CYS A 5 -0.92 15.73 4.88
CA CYS A 5 -1.78 15.53 3.73
C CYS A 5 -3.00 14.64 4.00
N TYR A 6 -3.00 13.90 5.11
CA TYR A 6 -4.08 12.98 5.46
C TYR A 6 -5.00 13.50 6.57
N GLU A 7 -4.63 14.58 7.27
CA GLU A 7 -5.42 15.16 8.37
C GLU A 7 -6.84 15.57 7.91
N ASP A 8 -6.98 16.07 6.68
CA ASP A 8 -8.27 16.43 6.11
C ASP A 8 -9.08 15.22 5.59
N LEU A 9 -8.42 14.08 5.38
CA LEU A 9 -9.05 12.86 4.86
C LEU A 9 -9.46 11.91 5.98
N ALA A 10 -8.57 11.70 6.95
CA ALA A 10 -8.68 10.65 7.94
C ALA A 10 -9.18 11.19 9.28
N ASP A 11 -10.06 10.44 9.94
CA ASP A 11 -10.48 10.71 11.32
C ASP A 11 -9.47 10.12 12.33
N GLU A 12 -8.63 9.18 11.87
CA GLU A 12 -7.56 8.52 12.63
C GLU A 12 -6.38 8.20 11.71
N ILE A 13 -5.15 8.43 12.19
CA ILE A 13 -3.91 8.06 11.49
C ILE A 13 -3.10 7.12 12.37
N ASN A 14 -2.96 5.87 11.93
CA ASN A 14 -2.13 4.85 12.58
C ASN A 14 -0.79 4.73 11.86
N ILE A 15 0.30 5.10 12.54
CA ILE A 15 1.66 5.00 12.00
C ILE A 15 2.26 3.68 12.44
N ILE A 16 2.60 2.83 11.47
CA ILE A 16 3.18 1.51 11.70
C ILE A 16 4.56 1.41 11.02
N GLY A 17 5.34 0.41 11.41
CA GLY A 17 6.63 0.15 10.78
C GLY A 17 7.77 1.07 11.24
N GLN A 18 7.61 1.85 12.29
CA GLN A 18 8.66 2.73 12.84
C GLN A 18 9.93 1.98 13.27
N LYS A 19 9.78 0.72 13.69
CA LYS A 19 10.87 -0.18 14.08
C LYS A 19 10.99 -1.35 13.09
N PHE A 20 10.90 -1.04 11.80
CA PHE A 20 10.99 -2.06 10.77
C PHE A 20 12.39 -2.68 10.80
N PRO A 21 12.51 -4.01 11.01
CA PRO A 21 13.82 -4.65 11.12
C PRO A 21 14.57 -4.54 9.78
N GLU A 22 15.89 -4.44 9.85
CA GLU A 22 16.73 -4.43 8.65
C GLU A 22 16.61 -5.78 7.93
N GLU A 23 16.63 -6.87 8.69
CA GLU A 23 16.49 -8.23 8.20
C GLU A 23 15.14 -8.82 8.62
N PHE A 24 14.32 -9.21 7.66
CA PHE A 24 12.96 -9.73 7.87
C PHE A 24 12.61 -10.81 6.84
N LYS A 25 11.52 -11.53 7.07
CA LYS A 25 10.85 -12.35 6.07
C LYS A 25 9.73 -11.57 5.41
N TRP A 26 9.37 -11.93 4.19
CA TRP A 26 8.37 -11.20 3.41
C TRP A 26 6.99 -11.14 4.08
N ASP A 27 6.59 -12.19 4.80
CA ASP A 27 5.33 -12.27 5.54
C ASP A 27 5.19 -11.21 6.65
N TYR A 28 6.32 -10.62 7.07
CA TYR A 28 6.33 -9.54 8.06
C TYR A 28 5.48 -8.33 7.61
N PHE A 29 5.44 -8.04 6.31
CA PHE A 29 4.58 -6.99 5.78
C PHE A 29 3.10 -7.28 6.02
N GLY A 30 2.66 -8.48 5.70
CA GLY A 30 1.27 -8.89 5.93
C GLY A 30 0.87 -8.75 7.38
N LYS A 31 1.75 -9.14 8.30
CA LYS A 31 1.53 -9.01 9.75
C LYS A 31 1.36 -7.54 10.17
N ILE A 32 2.29 -6.67 9.78
CA ILE A 32 2.24 -5.24 10.12
C ILE A 32 0.95 -4.60 9.61
N PHE A 33 0.59 -4.82 8.35
CA PHE A 33 -0.62 -4.25 7.78
C PHE A 33 -1.88 -4.83 8.40
N GLN A 34 -1.88 -6.12 8.77
CA GLN A 34 -3.00 -6.73 9.49
C GLN A 34 -3.17 -6.13 10.88
N ASP A 35 -2.08 -5.94 11.61
CA ASP A 35 -2.11 -5.32 12.94
C ASP A 35 -2.65 -3.88 12.86
N ALA A 36 -2.24 -3.12 11.84
CA ALA A 36 -2.77 -1.77 11.59
C ALA A 36 -4.25 -1.79 11.24
N PHE A 37 -4.68 -2.69 10.36
CA PHE A 37 -6.10 -2.86 10.03
C PHE A 37 -6.93 -3.21 11.27
N ASN A 38 -6.47 -4.15 12.08
CA ASN A 38 -7.17 -4.58 13.28
C ASN A 38 -7.28 -3.46 14.32
N SER A 39 -6.23 -2.66 14.50
CA SER A 39 -6.20 -1.56 15.49
C SER A 39 -6.98 -0.32 15.05
N SER A 40 -7.22 -0.12 13.77
CA SER A 40 -7.98 1.02 13.25
C SER A 40 -9.44 0.97 13.72
N LYS A 41 -10.02 2.14 14.04
CA LYS A 41 -11.40 2.27 14.54
C LYS A 41 -12.38 2.76 13.48
N GLY A 42 -11.88 3.32 12.38
CA GLY A 42 -12.70 3.87 11.30
C GLY A 42 -13.48 2.81 10.53
N ASP A 43 -14.60 3.22 9.93
CA ASP A 43 -15.43 2.36 9.06
C ASP A 43 -14.65 1.88 7.83
N TRP A 44 -13.81 2.75 7.27
CA TRP A 44 -12.91 2.47 6.16
C TRP A 44 -11.46 2.61 6.60
N VAL A 45 -10.61 1.69 6.16
CA VAL A 45 -9.17 1.72 6.41
C VAL A 45 -8.43 1.91 5.11
N PHE A 46 -7.65 2.99 5.00
CA PHE A 46 -6.76 3.21 3.88
C PHE A 46 -5.37 2.65 4.21
N ARG A 47 -4.89 1.75 3.35
CA ARG A 47 -3.52 1.30 3.40
C ARG A 47 -2.64 2.27 2.59
N MET A 48 -1.90 3.14 3.26
CA MET A 48 -1.05 4.13 2.61
C MET A 48 0.42 3.90 2.94
N ASP A 49 1.26 3.87 1.92
CA ASP A 49 2.69 3.97 2.10
C ASP A 49 3.07 5.45 2.30
N VAL A 50 4.19 5.74 2.97
CA VAL A 50 4.60 7.12 3.32
C VAL A 50 4.88 8.01 2.09
N ASP A 51 5.05 7.40 0.93
CA ASP A 51 5.29 8.06 -0.36
C ASP A 51 4.04 8.13 -1.25
N TYR A 52 2.86 7.75 -0.73
CA TYR A 52 1.58 7.87 -1.43
C TYR A 52 0.87 9.16 -1.05
N PHE A 53 0.31 9.85 -2.03
CA PHE A 53 -0.39 11.11 -1.83
C PHE A 53 -1.66 11.19 -2.68
N PHE A 54 -2.72 11.74 -2.10
CA PHE A 54 -3.84 12.26 -2.86
C PHE A 54 -3.64 13.74 -3.13
N HIS A 55 -4.16 14.21 -4.24
CA HIS A 55 -4.24 15.66 -4.47
C HIS A 55 -5.37 16.24 -3.59
N GLU A 56 -5.12 17.34 -2.93
CA GLU A 56 -6.04 18.01 -2.00
C GLU A 56 -7.45 18.25 -2.58
N LYS A 57 -7.52 18.62 -3.87
CA LYS A 57 -8.80 18.80 -4.59
C LYS A 57 -9.68 17.55 -4.67
N ASP A 58 -9.10 16.38 -4.43
CA ASP A 58 -9.79 15.09 -4.54
C ASP A 58 -10.28 14.57 -3.17
N ILE A 59 -9.72 15.07 -2.06
CA ILE A 59 -10.08 14.67 -0.70
C ILE A 59 -11.60 14.77 -0.45
N PRO A 60 -12.30 15.87 -0.77
CA PRO A 60 -13.75 15.96 -0.56
C PRO A 60 -14.57 14.95 -1.37
N LYS A 61 -14.00 14.46 -2.49
CA LYS A 61 -14.65 13.45 -3.32
C LYS A 61 -14.52 12.05 -2.72
N ILE A 62 -13.42 11.77 -2.03
CA ILE A 62 -13.13 10.47 -1.44
C ILE A 62 -14.21 10.10 -0.43
N ARG A 63 -14.55 10.97 0.52
CA ARG A 63 -15.60 10.70 1.51
C ARG A 63 -16.97 10.37 0.87
N ARG A 64 -17.31 11.06 -0.22
CA ARG A 64 -18.56 10.76 -0.97
C ARG A 64 -18.50 9.41 -1.67
N ILE A 65 -17.34 9.02 -2.14
CA ILE A 65 -17.11 7.72 -2.78
C ILE A 65 -17.22 6.58 -1.76
N LEU A 66 -16.64 6.74 -0.57
CA LEU A 66 -16.76 5.75 0.50
C LEU A 66 -18.23 5.49 0.86
N ASN A 67 -19.01 6.54 1.02
CA ASN A 67 -20.45 6.42 1.28
C ASN A 67 -21.22 5.76 0.13
N LYS A 68 -20.89 6.13 -1.12
CA LYS A 68 -21.52 5.55 -2.32
C LYS A 68 -21.31 4.04 -2.42
N TYR A 69 -20.15 3.55 -2.04
CA TYR A 69 -19.76 2.15 -2.17
C TYR A 69 -19.69 1.42 -0.81
N SER A 70 -20.53 1.83 0.14
CA SER A 70 -20.53 1.31 1.50
C SER A 70 -20.77 -0.20 1.64
N THR A 71 -21.29 -0.84 0.60
CA THR A 71 -21.51 -2.31 0.57
C THR A 71 -20.38 -3.07 -0.13
N SER A 72 -19.36 -2.39 -0.63
CA SER A 72 -18.20 -3.03 -1.27
C SER A 72 -17.10 -3.35 -0.26
N PRO A 73 -16.39 -4.49 -0.36
CA PRO A 73 -15.31 -4.83 0.56
C PRO A 73 -14.08 -3.93 0.40
N ALA A 74 -13.87 -3.38 -0.80
CA ALA A 74 -12.76 -2.49 -1.09
C ALA A 74 -13.10 -1.51 -2.21
N ILE A 75 -12.25 -0.49 -2.38
CA ILE A 75 -12.28 0.43 -3.51
C ILE A 75 -10.88 0.51 -4.11
N ALA A 76 -10.78 0.36 -5.44
CA ALA A 76 -9.54 0.42 -6.16
C ALA A 76 -9.26 1.82 -6.73
N PHE A 77 -8.02 2.27 -6.57
CA PHE A 77 -7.51 3.56 -7.01
C PHE A 77 -6.39 3.37 -8.04
N PRO A 78 -6.31 4.17 -9.12
CA PRO A 78 -5.17 4.16 -10.01
C PRO A 78 -3.95 4.76 -9.32
N GLN A 79 -2.81 4.08 -9.43
CA GLN A 79 -1.54 4.49 -8.85
C GLN A 79 -0.62 5.02 -9.96
N TYR A 80 -0.23 6.27 -9.84
CA TYR A 80 0.76 6.90 -10.70
C TYR A 80 2.10 6.98 -9.98
N GLN A 81 3.13 6.45 -10.60
CA GLN A 81 4.50 6.57 -10.11
C GLN A 81 5.16 7.80 -10.73
N ILE A 82 5.64 8.69 -9.89
CA ILE A 82 6.34 9.92 -10.28
C ILE A 82 7.84 9.67 -10.19
N PHE A 83 8.56 9.87 -11.29
CA PHE A 83 10.01 9.73 -11.36
C PHE A 83 10.72 11.09 -11.28
N THR A 84 10.17 12.07 -12.00
CA THR A 84 10.61 13.47 -12.03
C THR A 84 9.36 14.34 -12.17
N PRO A 85 9.43 15.66 -11.99
CA PRO A 85 8.26 16.52 -12.12
C PRO A 85 7.52 16.42 -13.46
N ASP A 86 8.21 16.01 -14.52
CA ASP A 86 7.70 15.89 -15.89
C ASP A 86 7.58 14.43 -16.38
N ARG A 87 7.97 13.43 -15.54
CA ARG A 87 7.95 12.02 -15.92
C ARG A 87 7.20 11.17 -14.92
N TYR A 88 6.09 10.65 -15.34
CA TYR A 88 5.25 9.76 -14.55
C TYR A 88 4.62 8.67 -15.44
N GLN A 89 4.17 7.61 -14.81
CA GLN A 89 3.42 6.55 -15.48
C GLN A 89 2.30 6.02 -14.60
N LEU A 90 1.23 5.51 -15.22
CA LEU A 90 0.27 4.67 -14.53
C LEU A 90 0.94 3.32 -14.24
N LYS A 91 1.16 3.03 -12.96
CA LYS A 91 1.82 1.79 -12.52
C LYS A 91 0.84 0.63 -12.48
N THR A 92 -0.26 0.83 -11.77
CA THR A 92 -1.28 -0.21 -11.54
C THR A 92 -2.54 0.41 -10.95
N LYS A 93 -3.51 -0.43 -10.63
CA LYS A 93 -4.60 -0.09 -9.70
C LYS A 93 -4.45 -0.93 -8.45
N ILE A 94 -4.77 -0.38 -7.31
CA ILE A 94 -4.68 -1.07 -6.03
C ILE A 94 -5.97 -0.90 -5.22
N CYS A 95 -6.37 -1.97 -4.51
CA CYS A 95 -7.42 -1.93 -3.51
C CYS A 95 -6.88 -1.22 -2.27
N LEU A 96 -7.04 0.08 -2.22
CA LEU A 96 -6.43 0.94 -1.21
C LEU A 96 -7.33 1.17 0.00
N ALA A 97 -8.62 1.44 -0.23
CA ALA A 97 -9.61 1.61 0.81
C ALA A 97 -10.30 0.27 1.07
N LEU A 98 -10.30 -0.17 2.33
CA LEU A 98 -10.88 -1.42 2.80
C LEU A 98 -12.02 -1.11 3.74
N ASN A 99 -13.19 -1.71 3.51
CA ASN A 99 -14.40 -1.50 4.31
C ASN A 99 -14.37 -2.40 5.54
N LYS A 100 -13.78 -1.91 6.61
CA LYS A 100 -13.66 -2.65 7.86
C LYS A 100 -14.98 -2.86 8.58
N LYS A 101 -15.89 -1.89 8.47
CA LYS A 101 -17.18 -1.95 9.14
C LYS A 101 -18.03 -3.13 8.69
N GLU A 102 -18.18 -3.28 7.39
CA GLU A 102 -19.01 -4.33 6.79
C GLU A 102 -18.25 -5.66 6.59
N PHE A 103 -16.91 -5.60 6.52
CA PHE A 103 -16.04 -6.74 6.24
C PHE A 103 -14.84 -6.79 7.22
N PRO A 104 -15.09 -6.91 8.53
CA PRO A 104 -14.02 -6.93 9.53
C PRO A 104 -13.08 -8.14 9.41
N GLU A 105 -13.50 -9.18 8.69
CA GLU A 105 -12.74 -10.40 8.44
C GLU A 105 -11.71 -10.28 7.30
N ILE A 106 -11.59 -9.13 6.65
CA ILE A 106 -10.54 -8.90 5.64
C ILE A 106 -9.17 -9.19 6.23
N LYS A 107 -8.36 -9.95 5.48
CA LYS A 107 -6.97 -10.26 5.81
C LYS A 107 -6.00 -9.59 4.84
N LEU A 108 -4.93 -9.04 5.40
CA LEU A 108 -3.82 -8.43 4.67
C LEU A 108 -2.56 -9.31 4.76
N ASN A 109 -2.74 -10.61 4.70
CA ASN A 109 -1.67 -11.60 4.77
C ASN A 109 -1.17 -12.05 3.40
N GLY A 110 -1.59 -11.36 2.37
CA GLY A 110 -1.16 -11.36 1.00
C GLY A 110 -0.78 -12.66 0.35
N GLY A 111 -1.10 -12.78 -0.89
CA GLY A 111 -0.48 -13.77 -1.76
C GLY A 111 0.84 -13.23 -2.30
N GLY A 112 1.88 -14.03 -2.21
CA GLY A 112 3.15 -13.75 -2.88
C GLY A 112 3.85 -12.49 -2.39
N ASP A 113 4.11 -11.62 -3.31
CA ASP A 113 5.00 -10.47 -3.14
C ASP A 113 4.31 -9.18 -2.69
N LEU A 114 3.00 -9.18 -2.66
CA LEU A 114 2.20 -8.01 -2.31
C LEU A 114 1.32 -8.31 -1.11
N VAL A 115 1.13 -7.30 -0.29
CA VAL A 115 0.13 -7.32 0.77
C VAL A 115 -1.22 -7.06 0.14
N LEU A 116 -1.85 -8.11 -0.37
CA LEU A 116 -3.12 -8.05 -1.05
C LEU A 116 -4.25 -8.41 -0.07
N PRO A 117 -5.37 -7.67 -0.08
CA PRO A 117 -6.50 -8.00 0.77
C PRO A 117 -7.18 -9.28 0.29
N THR A 118 -7.52 -10.14 1.24
CA THR A 118 -8.33 -11.34 1.01
C THR A 118 -9.59 -11.30 1.86
N LEU A 119 -10.66 -11.88 1.35
CA LEU A 119 -11.93 -12.05 2.03
C LEU A 119 -12.36 -13.52 1.92
N ASN A 120 -12.60 -14.18 3.06
CA ASN A 120 -12.94 -15.62 3.10
C ASN A 120 -11.93 -16.50 2.33
N GLY A 121 -10.64 -16.17 2.45
CA GLY A 121 -9.55 -16.90 1.79
C GLY A 121 -9.40 -16.63 0.28
N LYS A 122 -10.23 -15.76 -0.32
CA LYS A 122 -10.12 -15.36 -1.71
C LYS A 122 -9.55 -13.97 -1.83
N LEU A 123 -8.69 -13.76 -2.83
CA LEU A 123 -8.15 -12.44 -3.15
C LEU A 123 -9.29 -11.49 -3.54
N ILE A 124 -9.25 -10.27 -3.01
CA ILE A 124 -10.11 -9.18 -3.49
C ILE A 124 -9.43 -8.58 -4.71
N GLU A 125 -9.91 -8.98 -5.89
CA GLU A 125 -9.36 -8.52 -7.15
C GLU A 125 -9.81 -7.08 -7.47
N VAL A 126 -8.95 -6.32 -8.12
CA VAL A 126 -9.28 -4.97 -8.59
C VAL A 126 -10.46 -4.96 -9.55
N SER A 127 -10.66 -6.05 -10.31
CA SER A 127 -11.80 -6.25 -11.21
C SER A 127 -13.14 -6.40 -10.50
N ASP A 128 -13.12 -6.86 -9.25
CA ASP A 128 -14.33 -7.25 -8.51
C ASP A 128 -14.85 -6.12 -7.61
N VAL A 129 -14.17 -4.98 -7.60
CA VAL A 129 -14.51 -3.83 -6.74
C VAL A 129 -14.66 -2.55 -7.56
N PRO A 130 -15.33 -1.53 -7.00
CA PRO A 130 -15.41 -0.23 -7.65
C PRO A 130 -14.04 0.36 -7.95
N ASN A 131 -13.82 0.72 -9.21
CA ASN A 131 -12.64 1.39 -9.70
C ASN A 131 -12.93 2.88 -9.84
N VAL A 132 -12.29 3.71 -9.03
CA VAL A 132 -12.49 5.17 -9.06
C VAL A 132 -11.44 5.85 -9.94
N LYS A 133 -11.73 7.09 -10.38
CA LYS A 133 -10.83 7.89 -11.23
C LYS A 133 -9.98 8.88 -10.42
N ILE A 134 -9.88 8.68 -9.10
CA ILE A 134 -9.03 9.50 -8.22
C ILE A 134 -7.67 8.85 -8.15
N PRO A 135 -6.60 9.50 -8.62
CA PRO A 135 -5.27 8.91 -8.60
C PRO A 135 -4.61 9.01 -7.22
N ILE A 136 -3.79 8.02 -6.93
CA ILE A 136 -2.75 8.09 -5.90
C ILE A 136 -1.45 8.39 -6.62
N TYR A 137 -0.69 9.32 -6.09
CA TYR A 137 0.64 9.68 -6.58
C TYR A 137 1.70 9.07 -5.68
N GLN A 138 2.57 8.25 -6.25
CA GLN A 138 3.70 7.63 -5.55
C GLN A 138 5.01 8.34 -5.94
N TYR A 139 5.73 8.82 -4.93
CA TYR A 139 6.99 9.55 -5.09
C TYR A 139 8.23 8.71 -4.72
N ASP A 140 8.19 7.41 -4.94
CA ASP A 140 9.17 6.42 -4.51
C ASP A 140 10.63 6.84 -4.75
N SER A 141 10.97 7.24 -5.97
CA SER A 141 12.35 7.54 -6.35
C SER A 141 12.72 9.04 -6.31
N THR A 142 11.73 9.92 -6.12
CA THR A 142 11.96 11.37 -6.26
C THR A 142 12.81 11.94 -5.13
N PHE A 143 12.73 11.36 -3.94
CA PHE A 143 13.39 11.86 -2.72
C PHE A 143 14.52 10.96 -2.22
N ARG A 144 14.89 9.92 -2.97
CA ARG A 144 15.91 8.94 -2.58
C ARG A 144 17.14 9.04 -3.46
N THR A 145 18.33 8.89 -2.87
CA THR A 145 19.56 8.74 -3.66
C THR A 145 19.63 7.35 -4.29
N LYS A 146 20.46 7.19 -5.31
CA LYS A 146 20.66 5.88 -5.97
C LYS A 146 21.17 4.81 -4.99
N GLU A 147 22.02 5.22 -4.04
CA GLU A 147 22.59 4.35 -3.02
C GLU A 147 21.50 3.85 -2.05
N ILE A 148 20.59 4.72 -1.61
CA ILE A 148 19.46 4.34 -0.75
C ILE A 148 18.54 3.37 -1.51
N ILE A 149 18.24 3.65 -2.78
CA ILE A 149 17.41 2.77 -3.61
C ILE A 149 18.06 1.40 -3.78
N ALA A 150 19.38 1.35 -4.01
CA ALA A 150 20.11 0.09 -4.16
C ALA A 150 20.08 -0.74 -2.87
N LYS A 151 20.33 -0.11 -1.72
CA LYS A 151 20.27 -0.77 -0.40
C LYS A 151 18.88 -1.33 -0.09
N ASP A 152 17.84 -0.54 -0.32
CA ASP A 152 16.47 -1.00 -0.10
C ASP A 152 16.12 -2.19 -1.00
N ARG A 153 16.48 -2.12 -2.28
CA ARG A 153 16.25 -3.23 -3.22
C ARG A 153 16.97 -4.52 -2.79
N ALA A 154 18.22 -4.42 -2.37
CA ALA A 154 18.97 -5.56 -1.88
C ALA A 154 18.34 -6.16 -0.61
N ARG A 155 17.92 -5.31 0.33
CA ARG A 155 17.24 -5.72 1.55
C ARG A 155 15.92 -6.45 1.26
N PHE A 156 15.11 -5.91 0.34
CA PHE A 156 13.87 -6.56 -0.10
C PHE A 156 14.13 -7.90 -0.80
N ALA A 157 15.19 -7.97 -1.61
CA ALA A 157 15.60 -9.18 -2.27
C ALA A 157 15.97 -10.30 -1.27
N ARG A 158 16.74 -9.96 -0.24
CA ARG A 158 17.07 -10.91 0.84
C ARG A 158 15.84 -11.35 1.62
N ALA A 159 14.90 -10.44 1.88
CA ALA A 159 13.64 -10.78 2.54
C ALA A 159 12.80 -11.74 1.71
N TRP A 160 12.75 -11.55 0.40
CA TRP A 160 12.09 -12.44 -0.53
C TRP A 160 12.72 -13.83 -0.52
N GLU A 161 14.06 -13.90 -0.63
CA GLU A 161 14.80 -15.15 -0.62
C GLU A 161 14.58 -15.95 0.66
N ARG A 162 14.57 -15.29 1.83
CA ARG A 162 14.27 -15.93 3.12
C ARG A 162 12.86 -16.51 3.18
N GLN A 163 11.90 -15.91 2.50
CA GLN A 163 10.52 -16.36 2.50
C GLN A 163 10.28 -17.48 1.50
N PHE A 164 10.84 -17.38 0.29
CA PHE A 164 10.49 -18.23 -0.84
C PHE A 164 11.63 -19.17 -1.28
N GLY A 165 12.79 -19.08 -0.67
CA GLY A 165 13.94 -19.94 -0.97
C GLY A 165 14.65 -19.63 -2.30
N ASN A 166 14.27 -18.55 -2.99
CA ASN A 166 14.91 -18.10 -4.21
C ASN A 166 14.83 -16.58 -4.33
N PHE A 167 15.77 -16.01 -5.07
CA PHE A 167 15.80 -14.58 -5.29
C PHE A 167 14.71 -14.11 -6.28
N GLY A 168 14.34 -14.94 -7.23
CA GLY A 168 13.37 -14.61 -8.26
C GLY A 168 13.74 -13.38 -9.09
N ASN A 169 12.91 -13.03 -10.06
CA ASN A 169 13.11 -11.84 -10.91
C ASN A 169 12.56 -10.55 -10.25
N ARG A 170 12.73 -10.40 -8.94
CA ARG A 170 12.16 -9.26 -8.24
C ARG A 170 13.04 -8.01 -8.33
N GLY A 171 12.71 -7.22 -9.32
CA GLY A 171 12.88 -5.78 -9.21
C GLY A 171 14.29 -5.22 -9.28
N GLY A 172 15.25 -5.92 -9.86
CA GLY A 172 16.51 -5.30 -10.26
C GLY A 172 17.49 -4.93 -9.15
N GLY A 173 17.33 -5.49 -7.95
CA GLY A 173 18.36 -5.50 -6.91
C GLY A 173 18.95 -6.88 -6.76
N THR A 174 20.19 -7.00 -6.32
CA THR A 174 20.80 -8.26 -5.90
C THR A 174 21.07 -8.24 -4.41
N PRO A 175 21.08 -9.40 -3.70
CA PRO A 175 21.37 -9.46 -2.27
C PRO A 175 22.72 -8.85 -1.87
N GLU A 176 23.65 -8.80 -2.79
CA GLU A 176 25.03 -8.33 -2.58
C GLU A 176 25.16 -6.80 -2.62
N LEU A 177 24.14 -6.08 -3.05
CA LEU A 177 24.17 -4.61 -3.15
C LEU A 177 23.89 -3.86 -1.84
N ALA A 178 23.93 -4.56 -0.70
CA ALA A 178 23.67 -3.95 0.61
C ALA A 178 24.95 -3.61 1.38
#